data_3f2774ea3020b999631cc8b555194ae3
#
_entry.id   3f2774ea3020b999631cc8b555194ae3
#
_cell.length_a   1.000
_cell.length_b   1.000
_cell.length_c   1.000
_cell.angle_alpha   90.00
_cell.angle_beta   90.00
_cell.angle_gamma   90.00
#
_symmetry.space_group_name_H-M   'P 1'
#
loop_
_entity.id
_entity.type
_entity.pdbx_description
1 polymer ?
#
loop_
_entity_poly.entity_id
_entity_poly.type
_entity_poly.pdbx_seq_one_letter_code
_entity_poly.pdbx_strand_id
1 'polypeptide(L)'
;MPGVVVNTAVRSGPQTAGEAVSGQAFMVGTTARGLASEPTLVRNLTEYDKYYGGYAAGNLYAHAQTYFEEGGSRLYVQRTVADDAVAGSRVAVDSNGSTVATFTAADVGAWAANLDTQIVAGNVSGVRVKVYLDDVLVLQTGDLATLDAMVAAVNVGVPHIVTVAKESGATNLPAAGAAVAM
;
A
#
# COMPACT_ATOMS: atom_id res chain seq x y z
N MET A 1 -44.26 -59.42 -20.90
CA MET A 1 -43.51 -59.08 -19.68
C MET A 1 -42.89 -57.72 -19.86
N PRO A 2 -43.19 -56.73 -19.04
CA PRO A 2 -42.50 -55.45 -19.13
C PRO A 2 -41.07 -55.57 -18.65
N GLY A 3 -40.08 -55.26 -19.47
CA GLY A 3 -38.66 -55.29 -19.13
C GLY A 3 -38.31 -54.05 -18.31
N VAL A 4 -37.55 -54.23 -17.21
CA VAL A 4 -36.94 -53.17 -16.44
C VAL A 4 -35.71 -52.64 -17.19
N VAL A 5 -35.75 -51.41 -17.63
CA VAL A 5 -34.56 -50.72 -18.19
C VAL A 5 -33.84 -50.00 -17.01
N VAL A 6 -32.65 -50.50 -16.63
CA VAL A 6 -31.80 -49.86 -15.63
C VAL A 6 -30.89 -48.87 -16.37
N ASN A 7 -31.18 -47.55 -16.25
CA ASN A 7 -30.29 -46.51 -16.71
C ASN A 7 -29.23 -46.25 -15.61
N THR A 8 -28.03 -46.78 -15.80
CA THR A 8 -26.86 -46.39 -14.99
C THR A 8 -26.22 -45.15 -15.55
N ALA A 9 -26.50 -43.99 -14.94
CA ALA A 9 -25.71 -42.79 -15.18
C ALA A 9 -24.38 -42.90 -14.40
N VAL A 10 -23.29 -43.11 -15.10
CA VAL A 10 -21.95 -42.96 -14.52
C VAL A 10 -21.75 -41.48 -14.23
N ARG A 11 -21.90 -41.08 -12.98
CA ARG A 11 -21.40 -39.76 -12.56
C ARG A 11 -19.88 -39.86 -12.57
N SER A 12 -19.19 -38.99 -13.32
CA SER A 12 -17.76 -38.78 -13.13
C SER A 12 -17.52 -38.55 -11.63
N GLY A 13 -16.57 -39.30 -11.07
CA GLY A 13 -16.15 -39.15 -9.70
C GLY A 13 -15.84 -37.69 -9.34
N PRO A 14 -15.70 -37.38 -8.05
CA PRO A 14 -15.38 -36.02 -7.66
C PRO A 14 -14.18 -35.55 -8.49
N GLN A 15 -14.35 -34.42 -9.17
CA GLN A 15 -13.21 -33.77 -9.82
C GLN A 15 -12.14 -33.64 -8.76
N THR A 16 -10.96 -34.19 -9.00
CA THR A 16 -9.80 -33.93 -8.17
C THR A 16 -9.70 -32.42 -8.02
N ALA A 17 -10.04 -31.92 -6.83
CA ALA A 17 -9.74 -30.56 -6.47
C ALA A 17 -8.25 -30.37 -6.82
N GLY A 18 -7.94 -29.38 -7.67
CA GLY A 18 -6.54 -29.09 -8.00
C GLY A 18 -5.76 -29.08 -6.68
N GLU A 19 -4.54 -29.61 -6.70
CA GLU A 19 -3.72 -29.77 -5.50
C GLU A 19 -3.82 -28.49 -4.65
N ALA A 20 -4.41 -28.61 -3.45
CA ALA A 20 -4.45 -27.52 -2.51
C ALA A 20 -2.98 -27.18 -2.17
N VAL A 21 -2.52 -26.02 -2.55
CA VAL A 21 -1.17 -25.55 -2.20
C VAL A 21 -1.14 -25.45 -0.68
N SER A 22 -0.47 -26.40 -0.03
CA SER A 22 -0.33 -26.41 1.43
C SER A 22 0.43 -25.15 1.86
N GLY A 23 0.08 -24.57 3.01
CA GLY A 23 0.71 -23.37 3.53
C GLY A 23 0.24 -22.09 2.87
N GLN A 24 -0.95 -22.06 2.25
CA GLN A 24 -1.60 -20.85 1.76
C GLN A 24 -2.84 -20.54 2.60
N ALA A 25 -2.97 -19.28 3.02
CA ALA A 25 -4.14 -18.79 3.75
C ALA A 25 -4.64 -17.47 3.16
N PHE A 26 -5.89 -17.15 3.50
CA PHE A 26 -6.53 -15.87 3.17
C PHE A 26 -7.11 -15.29 4.45
N MET A 27 -6.76 -14.03 4.75
CA MET A 27 -7.25 -13.31 5.93
C MET A 27 -7.92 -12.01 5.52
N VAL A 28 -9.05 -11.72 6.15
CA VAL A 28 -9.82 -10.49 5.93
C VAL A 28 -9.98 -9.79 7.26
N GLY A 29 -9.72 -8.50 7.32
CA GLY A 29 -9.92 -7.70 8.52
C GLY A 29 -9.19 -6.37 8.52
N THR A 30 -9.15 -5.73 9.67
CA THR A 30 -8.51 -4.44 9.85
C THR A 30 -6.98 -4.58 9.94
N THR A 31 -6.28 -3.59 9.41
CA THR A 31 -4.83 -3.45 9.49
C THR A 31 -4.47 -1.99 9.78
N ALA A 32 -3.24 -1.71 10.19
CA ALA A 32 -2.84 -0.33 10.50
C ALA A 32 -2.87 0.56 9.25
N ARG A 33 -2.47 0.03 8.08
CA ARG A 33 -2.48 0.71 6.77
C ARG A 33 -2.57 -0.32 5.65
N GLY A 34 -2.38 0.08 4.42
CA GLY A 34 -2.21 -0.78 3.25
C GLY A 34 -3.43 -0.86 2.35
N LEU A 35 -3.28 -1.55 1.24
CA LEU A 35 -4.25 -1.61 0.16
C LEU A 35 -5.56 -2.27 0.61
N ALA A 36 -6.68 -1.58 0.36
CA ALA A 36 -8.02 -2.08 0.66
C ALA A 36 -8.80 -2.57 -0.58
N SER A 37 -8.37 -2.16 -1.78
CA SER A 37 -9.07 -2.47 -3.02
C SER A 37 -8.95 -3.93 -3.48
N GLU A 38 -7.83 -4.59 -3.15
CA GLU A 38 -7.56 -5.96 -3.57
C GLU A 38 -6.70 -6.72 -2.54
N PRO A 39 -6.79 -8.06 -2.51
CA PRO A 39 -5.95 -8.87 -1.64
C PRO A 39 -4.48 -8.81 -2.05
N THR A 40 -3.60 -8.58 -1.10
CA THR A 40 -2.16 -8.59 -1.34
C THR A 40 -1.52 -9.86 -0.77
N LEU A 41 -0.68 -10.53 -1.57
CA LEU A 41 0.10 -11.67 -1.12
C LEU A 41 1.31 -11.19 -0.32
N VAL A 42 1.44 -11.71 0.91
CA VAL A 42 2.63 -11.57 1.77
C VAL A 42 3.21 -12.94 2.10
N ARG A 43 4.53 -13.03 2.19
CA ARG A 43 5.27 -14.30 2.33
C ARG A 43 5.95 -14.47 3.69
N ASN A 44 6.00 -13.40 4.46
CA ASN A 44 6.57 -13.37 5.81
C ASN A 44 6.06 -12.14 6.57
N LEU A 45 6.32 -12.12 7.88
CA LEU A 45 5.86 -11.04 8.75
C LEU A 45 6.50 -9.68 8.41
N THR A 46 7.77 -9.67 7.97
CA THR A 46 8.44 -8.43 7.55
C THR A 46 7.78 -7.80 6.32
N GLU A 47 7.34 -8.64 5.38
CA GLU A 47 6.59 -8.18 4.20
C GLU A 47 5.18 -7.70 4.60
N TYR A 48 4.54 -8.36 5.58
CA TYR A 48 3.29 -7.90 6.17
C TYR A 48 3.46 -6.50 6.79
N ASP A 49 4.47 -6.30 7.65
CA ASP A 49 4.77 -5.01 8.29
C ASP A 49 4.99 -3.89 7.27
N LYS A 50 5.70 -4.22 6.21
CA LYS A 50 5.98 -3.27 5.14
C LYS A 50 4.70 -2.73 4.50
N TYR A 51 3.73 -3.60 4.20
CA TYR A 51 2.50 -3.23 3.49
C TYR A 51 1.37 -2.80 4.44
N TYR A 52 1.19 -3.52 5.54
CA TYR A 52 0.03 -3.39 6.42
C TYR A 52 0.31 -2.76 7.78
N GLY A 53 1.59 -2.56 8.11
CA GLY A 53 2.04 -2.01 9.38
C GLY A 53 2.04 -3.03 10.51
N GLY A 54 2.63 -2.62 11.64
CA GLY A 54 2.83 -3.47 12.80
C GLY A 54 1.57 -3.73 13.62
N TYR A 55 1.80 -4.25 14.80
CA TYR A 55 0.74 -4.59 15.74
C TYR A 55 -0.07 -3.36 16.17
N ALA A 56 -1.39 -3.50 16.11
CA ALA A 56 -2.34 -2.63 16.78
C ALA A 56 -3.51 -3.48 17.31
N ALA A 57 -4.12 -3.05 18.40
CA ALA A 57 -5.23 -3.79 18.99
C ALA A 57 -6.37 -3.95 17.99
N GLY A 58 -6.83 -5.20 17.80
CA GLY A 58 -7.94 -5.53 16.90
C GLY A 58 -7.57 -5.66 15.43
N ASN A 59 -6.28 -5.54 15.03
CA ASN A 59 -5.87 -5.77 13.65
C ASN A 59 -5.40 -7.22 13.41
N LEU A 60 -5.19 -7.56 12.13
CA LEU A 60 -4.78 -8.91 11.70
C LEU A 60 -3.33 -9.28 12.04
N TYR A 61 -2.52 -8.38 12.58
CA TYR A 61 -1.09 -8.61 12.79
C TYR A 61 -0.81 -9.88 13.63
N ALA A 62 -1.48 -10.04 14.77
CA ALA A 62 -1.27 -11.19 15.65
C ALA A 62 -1.62 -12.51 14.94
N HIS A 63 -2.66 -12.53 14.12
CA HIS A 63 -3.06 -13.71 13.34
C HIS A 63 -2.04 -14.01 12.24
N ALA A 64 -1.54 -12.99 11.54
CA ALA A 64 -0.50 -13.14 10.54
C ALA A 64 0.81 -13.64 11.17
N GLN A 65 1.17 -13.11 12.34
CA GLN A 65 2.34 -13.56 13.11
C GLN A 65 2.21 -15.06 13.45
N THR A 66 1.13 -15.47 14.08
CA THR A 66 0.89 -16.88 14.41
C THR A 66 0.94 -17.77 13.17
N TYR A 67 0.32 -17.34 12.07
CA TYR A 67 0.34 -18.10 10.82
C TYR A 67 1.76 -18.34 10.29
N PHE A 68 2.63 -17.34 10.30
CA PHE A 68 4.02 -17.48 9.84
C PHE A 68 4.88 -18.28 10.84
N GLU A 69 4.67 -18.12 12.15
CA GLU A 69 5.36 -18.89 13.19
C GLU A 69 5.02 -20.39 13.13
N GLU A 70 3.79 -20.74 12.74
CA GLU A 70 3.35 -22.12 12.53
C GLU A 70 3.77 -22.71 11.16
N GLY A 71 4.60 -21.99 10.41
CA GLY A 71 5.17 -22.48 9.13
C GLY A 71 4.37 -22.12 7.89
N GLY A 72 3.39 -21.22 7.99
CA GLY A 72 2.71 -20.65 6.83
C GLY A 72 3.68 -19.91 5.91
N SER A 73 3.46 -19.98 4.61
CA SER A 73 4.40 -19.42 3.62
C SER A 73 3.76 -18.45 2.63
N ARG A 74 2.45 -18.43 2.52
CA ARG A 74 1.70 -17.60 1.57
C ARG A 74 0.39 -17.13 2.20
N LEU A 75 0.34 -15.87 2.56
CA LEU A 75 -0.84 -15.24 3.17
C LEU A 75 -1.37 -14.15 2.24
N TYR A 76 -2.62 -14.31 1.79
CA TYR A 76 -3.35 -13.23 1.14
C TYR A 76 -4.09 -12.43 2.21
N VAL A 77 -3.83 -11.14 2.25
CA VAL A 77 -4.46 -10.23 3.21
C VAL A 77 -5.37 -9.28 2.46
N GLN A 78 -6.65 -9.25 2.85
CA GLN A 78 -7.63 -8.27 2.40
C GLN A 78 -7.94 -7.33 3.55
N ARG A 79 -7.55 -6.08 3.41
CA ARG A 79 -7.87 -5.05 4.39
C ARG A 79 -9.32 -4.63 4.28
N THR A 80 -9.98 -4.46 5.42
CA THR A 80 -11.30 -3.82 5.52
C THR A 80 -11.16 -2.40 6.07
N VAL A 81 -11.91 -1.48 5.49
CA VAL A 81 -11.97 -0.05 5.87
C VAL A 81 -13.43 0.37 5.96
N ALA A 82 -13.71 1.50 6.61
CA ALA A 82 -15.03 2.09 6.61
C ALA A 82 -15.39 2.62 5.20
N ASP A 83 -16.69 2.64 4.87
CA ASP A 83 -17.17 3.06 3.54
C ASP A 83 -16.87 4.54 3.23
N ASP A 84 -16.72 5.36 4.27
CA ASP A 84 -16.38 6.78 4.19
C ASP A 84 -14.90 7.08 4.32
N ALA A 85 -14.04 6.06 4.39
CA ALA A 85 -12.61 6.26 4.49
C ALA A 85 -12.05 6.95 3.25
N VAL A 86 -11.26 7.98 3.46
CA VAL A 86 -10.59 8.75 2.40
C VAL A 86 -9.08 8.65 2.51
N ALA A 87 -8.38 8.82 1.40
CA ALA A 87 -6.93 8.95 1.40
C ALA A 87 -6.54 10.37 1.82
N GLY A 88 -5.57 10.48 2.72
CA GLY A 88 -4.96 11.77 3.03
C GLY A 88 -4.24 12.33 1.81
N SER A 89 -4.25 13.64 1.66
CA SER A 89 -3.55 14.30 0.55
C SER A 89 -3.01 15.67 0.95
N ARG A 90 -1.92 16.07 0.29
CA ARG A 90 -1.29 17.36 0.45
C ARG A 90 -0.86 17.93 -0.88
N VAL A 91 -1.13 19.21 -1.11
CA VAL A 91 -0.60 19.96 -2.26
C VAL A 91 0.79 20.50 -1.95
N ALA A 92 1.67 20.44 -2.93
CA ALA A 92 2.96 21.11 -2.93
C ALA A 92 2.91 22.33 -3.86
N VAL A 93 3.35 23.47 -3.37
CA VAL A 93 3.34 24.73 -4.10
C VAL A 93 4.77 25.18 -4.44
N ASP A 94 4.93 25.91 -5.54
CA ASP A 94 6.20 26.55 -5.89
C ASP A 94 6.43 27.84 -5.07
N SER A 95 7.53 28.53 -5.32
CA SER A 95 7.87 29.78 -4.66
C SER A 95 6.89 30.94 -4.93
N ASN A 96 6.02 30.80 -5.92
CA ASN A 96 4.98 31.76 -6.27
C ASN A 96 3.62 31.42 -5.66
N GLY A 97 3.53 30.29 -4.92
CA GLY A 97 2.28 29.80 -4.33
C GLY A 97 1.40 29.00 -5.29
N SER A 98 1.87 28.70 -6.50
CA SER A 98 1.12 27.87 -7.46
C SER A 98 1.28 26.38 -7.13
N THR A 99 0.18 25.64 -7.15
CA THR A 99 0.22 24.16 -6.97
C THR A 99 1.01 23.53 -8.12
N VAL A 100 1.97 22.69 -7.79
CA VAL A 100 2.81 21.98 -8.77
C VAL A 100 2.69 20.47 -8.70
N ALA A 101 2.37 19.93 -7.53
CA ALA A 101 2.16 18.50 -7.35
C ALA A 101 1.23 18.23 -6.16
N THR A 102 0.59 17.08 -6.17
CA THR A 102 -0.22 16.59 -5.05
C THR A 102 0.36 15.26 -4.57
N PHE A 103 0.69 15.19 -3.30
CA PHE A 103 1.03 13.97 -2.60
C PHE A 103 -0.26 13.36 -2.06
N THR A 104 -0.45 12.06 -2.27
CA THR A 104 -1.64 11.33 -1.80
C THR A 104 -1.17 10.05 -1.10
N ALA A 105 -1.72 9.77 0.07
CA ALA A 105 -1.50 8.49 0.74
C ALA A 105 -1.87 7.34 -0.21
N ALA A 106 -1.07 6.29 -0.22
CA ALA A 106 -1.25 5.19 -1.18
C ALA A 106 -2.59 4.47 -1.02
N ASP A 107 -3.23 4.60 0.15
CA ASP A 107 -4.55 4.04 0.39
C ASP A 107 -5.32 4.86 1.44
N VAL A 108 -6.62 4.57 1.56
CA VAL A 108 -7.54 5.27 2.46
C VAL A 108 -7.30 4.94 3.93
N GLY A 109 -7.72 5.84 4.83
CA GLY A 109 -7.78 5.60 6.26
C GLY A 109 -7.01 6.62 7.10
N ALA A 110 -7.31 6.63 8.39
CA ALA A 110 -6.78 7.60 9.37
C ALA A 110 -5.24 7.56 9.54
N TRP A 111 -4.57 6.51 9.13
CA TRP A 111 -3.12 6.38 9.19
C TRP A 111 -2.38 7.47 8.40
N ALA A 112 -3.04 8.05 7.39
CA ALA A 112 -2.49 9.13 6.59
C ALA A 112 -2.21 10.41 7.41
N ALA A 113 -2.89 10.60 8.54
CA ALA A 113 -2.62 11.72 9.46
C ALA A 113 -1.21 11.64 10.11
N ASN A 114 -0.60 10.46 10.12
CA ASN A 114 0.76 10.25 10.62
C ASN A 114 1.80 10.25 9.48
N LEU A 115 1.39 10.60 8.29
CA LEU A 115 2.24 10.64 7.11
C LEU A 115 2.63 12.09 6.81
N ASP A 116 3.90 12.41 7.03
CA ASP A 116 4.45 13.73 6.78
C ASP A 116 5.33 13.73 5.54
N THR A 117 5.24 14.79 4.76
CA THR A 117 6.14 15.04 3.64
C THR A 117 6.89 16.35 3.83
N GLN A 118 8.20 16.34 3.58
CA GLN A 118 9.05 17.50 3.64
C GLN A 118 9.81 17.67 2.33
N ILE A 119 9.78 18.87 1.80
CA ILE A 119 10.58 19.25 0.65
C ILE A 119 11.71 20.13 1.16
N VAL A 120 12.95 19.73 0.92
CA VAL A 120 14.14 20.46 1.33
C VAL A 120 14.97 20.84 0.10
N ALA A 121 15.74 21.90 0.21
CA ALA A 121 16.69 22.26 -0.85
C ALA A 121 17.68 21.12 -1.11
N GLY A 122 18.03 20.91 -2.37
CA GLY A 122 19.09 19.98 -2.75
C GLY A 122 20.45 20.42 -2.19
N ASN A 123 21.37 19.48 -2.05
CA ASN A 123 22.73 19.81 -1.59
C ASN A 123 23.52 20.56 -2.65
N VAL A 124 23.27 20.27 -3.92
CA VAL A 124 23.95 20.90 -5.07
C VAL A 124 22.95 21.71 -5.87
N SER A 125 21.77 21.14 -6.18
CA SER A 125 20.74 21.82 -6.95
C SER A 125 19.37 21.12 -6.77
N GLY A 126 18.29 21.81 -7.12
CA GLY A 126 16.95 21.28 -7.09
C GLY A 126 16.40 21.06 -5.68
N VAL A 127 15.61 20.03 -5.49
CA VAL A 127 14.97 19.68 -4.22
C VAL A 127 15.21 18.22 -3.85
N ARG A 128 15.08 17.91 -2.58
CA ARG A 128 14.99 16.53 -2.04
C ARG A 128 13.67 16.38 -1.32
N VAL A 129 13.09 15.20 -1.43
CA VAL A 129 11.85 14.84 -0.73
C VAL A 129 12.18 13.88 0.40
N LYS A 130 11.65 14.18 1.57
CA LYS A 130 11.64 13.27 2.72
C LYS A 130 10.21 12.90 3.03
N VAL A 131 9.98 11.63 3.29
CA VAL A 131 8.68 11.10 3.73
C VAL A 131 8.88 10.46 5.08
N TYR A 132 8.04 10.82 6.03
CA TYR A 132 8.03 10.28 7.37
C TYR A 132 6.69 9.58 7.62
N LEU A 133 6.72 8.47 8.31
CA LEU A 133 5.56 7.76 8.81
C LEU A 133 5.76 7.50 10.30
N ASP A 134 4.83 7.96 11.13
CA ASP A 134 4.95 7.93 12.59
C ASP A 134 6.30 8.53 13.07
N ASP A 135 6.67 9.69 12.54
CA ASP A 135 7.95 10.40 12.77
C ASP A 135 9.21 9.63 12.30
N VAL A 136 9.07 8.46 11.70
CA VAL A 136 10.19 7.68 11.16
C VAL A 136 10.41 8.00 9.70
N LEU A 137 11.64 8.34 9.33
CA LEU A 137 12.03 8.59 7.94
C LEU A 137 11.95 7.30 7.12
N VAL A 138 10.99 7.22 6.18
CA VAL A 138 10.78 6.05 5.32
C VAL A 138 11.32 6.24 3.90
N LEU A 139 11.47 7.49 3.46
CA LEU A 139 12.10 7.83 2.19
C LEU A 139 12.89 9.12 2.32
N GLN A 140 14.10 9.14 1.75
CA GLN A 140 14.82 10.36 1.42
C GLN A 140 15.39 10.21 0.01
N THR A 141 15.04 11.14 -0.87
CA THR A 141 15.58 11.16 -2.24
C THR A 141 16.94 11.82 -2.27
N GLY A 142 17.68 11.63 -3.36
CA GLY A 142 18.80 12.49 -3.75
C GLY A 142 18.31 13.86 -4.25
N ASP A 143 19.22 14.67 -4.78
CA ASP A 143 18.90 15.94 -5.41
C ASP A 143 18.12 15.72 -6.70
N LEU A 144 16.99 16.38 -6.86
CA LEU A 144 16.04 16.24 -7.96
C LEU A 144 15.94 17.58 -8.68
N ALA A 145 16.45 17.63 -9.90
CA ALA A 145 16.56 18.87 -10.67
C ALA A 145 15.25 19.25 -11.38
N THR A 146 14.30 18.33 -11.53
CA THR A 146 13.03 18.57 -12.24
C THR A 146 11.85 17.99 -11.47
N LEU A 147 10.65 18.54 -11.72
CA LEU A 147 9.41 18.06 -11.14
C LEU A 147 9.11 16.61 -11.54
N ASP A 148 9.37 16.23 -12.80
CA ASP A 148 9.16 14.87 -13.28
C ASP A 148 10.10 13.86 -12.59
N ALA A 149 11.36 14.25 -12.34
CA ALA A 149 12.28 13.42 -11.56
C ALA A 149 11.81 13.25 -10.12
N MET A 150 11.22 14.28 -9.50
CA MET A 150 10.65 14.22 -8.16
C MET A 150 9.47 13.24 -8.11
N VAL A 151 8.53 13.37 -9.03
CA VAL A 151 7.36 12.45 -9.13
C VAL A 151 7.83 11.01 -9.30
N ALA A 152 8.75 10.77 -10.22
CA ALA A 152 9.28 9.42 -10.47
C ALA A 152 9.99 8.84 -9.24
N ALA A 153 10.84 9.62 -8.57
CA ALA A 153 11.61 9.16 -7.41
C ALA A 153 10.72 8.76 -6.23
N VAL A 154 9.67 9.53 -5.94
CA VAL A 154 8.74 9.21 -4.84
C VAL A 154 7.89 7.99 -5.20
N ASN A 155 7.31 7.95 -6.42
CA ASN A 155 6.45 6.86 -6.85
C ASN A 155 7.17 5.50 -6.98
N VAL A 156 8.49 5.51 -7.20
CA VAL A 156 9.31 4.28 -7.19
C VAL A 156 9.79 3.93 -5.79
N GLY A 157 10.12 4.95 -4.96
CA GLY A 157 10.71 4.75 -3.65
C GLY A 157 9.76 4.09 -2.64
N VAL A 158 8.57 4.64 -2.47
CA VAL A 158 7.59 4.18 -1.46
C VAL A 158 6.15 4.16 -2.00
N PRO A 159 5.89 3.45 -3.11
CA PRO A 159 4.57 3.45 -3.77
C PRO A 159 3.45 2.90 -2.88
N HIS A 160 3.78 2.12 -1.86
CA HIS A 160 2.85 1.53 -0.88
C HIS A 160 2.55 2.44 0.31
N ILE A 161 3.14 3.63 0.36
CA ILE A 161 2.94 4.63 1.42
C ILE A 161 2.39 5.93 0.83
N VAL A 162 3.04 6.46 -0.20
CA VAL A 162 2.65 7.73 -0.82
C VAL A 162 2.84 7.68 -2.33
N THR A 163 1.94 8.33 -3.03
CA THR A 163 2.04 8.59 -4.47
C THR A 163 2.04 10.09 -4.72
N VAL A 164 2.66 10.52 -5.81
CA VAL A 164 2.71 11.92 -6.22
C VAL A 164 2.18 12.06 -7.64
N ALA A 165 1.25 12.96 -7.82
CA ALA A 165 0.77 13.38 -9.13
C ALA A 165 1.24 14.82 -9.42
N LYS A 166 1.76 15.06 -10.62
CA LYS A 166 2.11 16.38 -11.11
C LYS A 166 0.85 17.13 -11.53
N GLU A 167 0.76 18.41 -11.20
CA GLU A 167 -0.30 19.28 -11.69
C GLU A 167 -0.14 19.54 -13.19
N SER A 168 -1.26 19.62 -13.90
CA SER A 168 -1.27 19.82 -15.36
C SER A 168 -0.58 21.13 -15.73
N GLY A 169 0.42 21.04 -16.61
CA GLY A 169 1.20 22.20 -17.04
C GLY A 169 2.26 22.70 -16.07
N ALA A 170 2.37 22.15 -14.86
CA ALA A 170 3.41 22.54 -13.90
C ALA A 170 4.80 22.09 -14.39
N THR A 171 5.77 23.00 -14.27
CA THR A 171 7.17 22.74 -14.61
C THR A 171 8.11 23.11 -13.46
N ASN A 172 7.66 23.97 -12.54
CA ASN A 172 8.46 24.42 -11.41
C ASN A 172 8.58 23.34 -10.34
N LEU A 173 9.71 23.33 -9.68
CA LEU A 173 9.88 22.54 -8.46
C LEU A 173 9.10 23.16 -7.29
N PRO A 174 8.59 22.35 -6.38
CA PRO A 174 7.97 22.86 -5.17
C PRO A 174 8.98 23.59 -4.28
N ALA A 175 8.49 24.59 -3.54
CA ALA A 175 9.30 25.32 -2.58
C ALA A 175 9.72 24.42 -1.41
N ALA A 176 10.96 24.61 -0.94
CA ALA A 176 11.43 23.96 0.28
C ALA A 176 10.70 24.53 1.51
N GLY A 177 10.36 23.67 2.46
CA GLY A 177 9.62 24.04 3.66
C GLY A 177 9.70 23.02 4.79
N ALA A 178 8.94 23.29 5.84
CA ALA A 178 8.78 22.36 6.96
C ALA A 178 8.05 21.07 6.52
N ALA A 179 8.14 20.03 7.35
CA ALA A 179 7.30 18.84 7.19
C ALA A 179 5.81 19.24 7.35
N VAL A 180 4.96 18.65 6.53
CA VAL A 180 3.51 18.91 6.56
C VAL A 180 2.80 17.58 6.47
N ALA A 181 1.83 17.38 7.37
CA ALA A 181 0.95 16.21 7.40
C ALA A 181 0.02 16.15 6.18
N MET A 182 -0.45 14.95 5.89
CA MET A 182 -1.46 14.67 4.85
C MET A 182 -2.88 14.67 5.40
#